data_0d11dc1c4c9cf56f4f039ca27b5422ad
#
_entry.id   0d11dc1c4c9cf56f4f039ca27b5422ad
#
_cell.length_a   1.000
_cell.length_b   1.000
_cell.length_c   1.000
_cell.angle_alpha   90.00
_cell.angle_beta   90.00
_cell.angle_gamma   90.00
#
_symmetry.space_group_name_H-M   'P 1'
#
loop_
_entity.id
_entity.type
_entity.pdbx_description
1 polymer ?
#
loop_
_entity_poly.entity_id
_entity_poly.type
_entity_poly.pdbx_seq_one_letter_code
_entity_poly.pdbx_strand_id
1 'polypeptide(L)'
;MVAFVVEQIDPVTLSAGSPLDGMDLMSPFVWREGARYRIMVRGVPYPLGPSDPTGVIGVGESSDGLTFTMQPKLAITPGPDALDAGGCEDPTVIHTDSDGYLIYYTGVDAARAQGAMMLAAGRKITSLAKQALVLKAPPGEGNIKEATLAPTPRGDWRLFYEYAADEASRIGMARGPTPRGPWTVQRDPFGIREDSWDNWHLSTGPMMMIDGADPVMFYNGATHDARWRIGWITFDPTFSRVTGRGLEPLLVPPPAKDRAATDIAFAASTVPEGDRIALYFSLEDRILRRALVRRYP
;
A
#
# COMPACT_ATOMS: atom_id res chain seq x y z
N MET A 1 7.17 -2.35 -26.79
CA MET A 1 6.49 -3.09 -25.68
C MET A 1 7.00 -2.47 -24.39
N VAL A 2 6.13 -1.95 -23.57
CA VAL A 2 6.53 -1.30 -22.29
C VAL A 2 7.21 -2.32 -21.38
N ALA A 3 8.33 -1.93 -20.79
CA ALA A 3 9.05 -2.71 -19.78
C ALA A 3 9.45 -1.81 -18.60
N PHE A 4 9.56 -2.41 -17.43
CA PHE A 4 10.07 -1.77 -16.22
C PHE A 4 11.27 -2.56 -15.71
N VAL A 5 12.35 -1.87 -15.36
CA VAL A 5 13.60 -2.48 -14.91
C VAL A 5 14.06 -1.81 -13.63
N VAL A 6 14.40 -2.60 -12.63
CA VAL A 6 15.04 -2.11 -11.39
C VAL A 6 16.52 -1.82 -11.67
N GLU A 7 16.95 -0.59 -11.47
CA GLU A 7 18.34 -0.17 -11.65
C GLU A 7 19.14 -0.18 -10.34
N GLN A 8 18.46 0.09 -9.21
CA GLN A 8 19.09 0.23 -7.90
C GLN A 8 18.10 -0.10 -6.79
N ILE A 9 18.58 -0.65 -5.69
CA ILE A 9 17.81 -0.85 -4.45
C ILE A 9 18.59 -0.28 -3.28
N ASP A 10 17.96 0.64 -2.54
CA ASP A 10 18.53 1.31 -1.38
C ASP A 10 17.80 0.89 -0.09
N PRO A 11 18.49 0.87 1.06
CA PRO A 11 17.85 0.79 2.35
C PRO A 11 17.06 2.09 2.64
N VAL A 12 15.91 1.94 3.29
CA VAL A 12 15.15 3.06 3.88
C VAL A 12 15.18 2.86 5.39
N THR A 13 15.50 3.93 6.13
CA THR A 13 15.70 3.88 7.58
C THR A 13 14.94 4.99 8.29
N LEU A 14 14.58 4.74 9.54
CA LEU A 14 14.08 5.76 10.46
C LEU A 14 15.20 6.22 11.39
N SER A 15 15.29 7.52 11.66
CA SER A 15 16.24 8.06 12.66
C SER A 15 15.92 7.54 14.05
N ALA A 16 16.94 7.33 14.87
CA ALA A 16 16.80 6.91 16.26
C ALA A 16 15.88 7.86 17.07
N GLY A 17 15.17 7.32 18.06
CA GLY A 17 14.18 8.04 18.86
C GLY A 17 12.80 8.10 18.22
N SER A 18 12.57 7.28 17.20
CA SER A 18 11.26 7.08 16.58
C SER A 18 10.29 6.40 17.57
N PRO A 19 8.99 6.76 17.55
CA PRO A 19 7.99 6.00 18.31
C PRO A 19 7.81 4.55 17.78
N LEU A 20 8.47 4.21 16.67
CA LEU A 20 8.48 2.88 16.05
C LEU A 20 9.80 2.11 16.29
N ASP A 21 10.69 2.63 17.15
CA ASP A 21 11.96 1.96 17.43
C ASP A 21 11.73 0.56 18.00
N GLY A 22 12.44 -0.44 17.46
CA GLY A 22 12.31 -1.85 17.85
C GLY A 22 11.11 -2.58 17.27
N MET A 23 10.31 -1.93 16.42
CA MET A 23 9.20 -2.58 15.70
C MET A 23 9.65 -3.09 14.33
N ASP A 24 8.96 -4.10 13.83
CA ASP A 24 8.99 -4.49 12.42
C ASP A 24 8.29 -3.41 11.59
N LEU A 25 8.90 -2.98 10.48
CA LEU A 25 8.40 -1.88 9.65
C LEU A 25 7.93 -2.38 8.29
N MET A 26 6.72 -1.97 7.90
CA MET A 26 6.13 -2.36 6.62
C MET A 26 5.19 -1.29 6.05
N SER A 27 4.68 -1.51 4.84
CA SER A 27 3.73 -0.62 4.14
C SER A 27 4.19 0.86 4.11
N PRO A 28 5.42 1.17 3.59
CA PRO A 28 5.95 2.53 3.57
C PRO A 28 5.24 3.37 2.50
N PHE A 29 4.28 4.20 2.88
CA PHE A 29 3.67 5.15 1.96
C PHE A 29 4.45 6.47 1.95
N VAL A 30 5.22 6.68 0.89
CA VAL A 30 6.06 7.88 0.70
C VAL A 30 5.46 8.76 -0.39
N TRP A 31 5.47 10.07 -0.16
CA TRP A 31 5.08 11.08 -1.15
C TRP A 31 5.97 12.32 -1.06
N ARG A 32 5.90 13.19 -2.08
CA ARG A 32 6.58 14.49 -2.06
C ARG A 32 5.64 15.60 -1.63
N GLU A 33 6.14 16.49 -0.77
CA GLU A 33 5.50 17.71 -0.37
C GLU A 33 6.49 18.86 -0.50
N GLY A 34 6.38 19.60 -1.60
CA GLY A 34 7.41 20.57 -1.98
C GLY A 34 8.76 19.90 -2.25
N ALA A 35 9.79 20.37 -1.57
CA ALA A 35 11.15 19.83 -1.69
C ALA A 35 11.44 18.63 -0.76
N ARG A 36 10.49 18.25 0.10
CA ARG A 36 10.67 17.17 1.08
C ARG A 36 9.93 15.92 0.70
N TYR A 37 10.41 14.79 1.17
CA TYR A 37 9.69 13.54 1.21
C TYR A 37 8.97 13.42 2.56
N ARG A 38 7.77 12.86 2.52
CA ARG A 38 7.00 12.46 3.68
C ARG A 38 6.81 10.96 3.65
N ILE A 39 6.67 10.34 4.81
CA ILE A 39 6.36 8.93 4.95
C ILE A 39 5.25 8.72 5.95
N MET A 40 4.31 7.82 5.64
CA MET A 40 3.56 7.07 6.62
C MET A 40 4.01 5.61 6.57
N VAL A 41 4.17 4.99 7.74
CA VAL A 41 4.70 3.63 7.83
C VAL A 41 4.01 2.89 8.96
N ARG A 42 3.69 1.62 8.71
CA ARG A 42 3.17 0.69 9.70
C ARG A 42 4.34 0.14 10.54
N GLY A 43 4.20 0.20 11.85
CA GLY A 43 5.05 -0.47 12.81
C GLY A 43 4.29 -1.57 13.54
N VAL A 44 4.89 -2.73 13.67
CA VAL A 44 4.35 -3.89 14.38
C VAL A 44 5.29 -4.27 15.51
N PRO A 45 4.84 -4.38 16.77
CA PRO A 45 5.67 -4.83 17.87
C PRO A 45 6.35 -6.17 17.58
N TYR A 46 7.64 -6.28 17.93
CA TYR A 46 8.39 -7.53 17.76
C TYR A 46 9.08 -7.96 19.07
N PRO A 47 8.85 -9.19 19.57
CA PRO A 47 7.84 -10.15 19.09
C PRO A 47 6.41 -9.66 19.32
N LEU A 48 5.49 -10.00 18.41
CA LEU A 48 4.08 -9.64 18.53
C LEU A 48 3.41 -10.46 19.65
N GLY A 49 3.02 -9.79 20.72
CA GLY A 49 2.30 -10.40 21.85
C GLY A 49 0.77 -10.51 21.59
N PRO A 50 0.06 -11.27 22.43
CA PRO A 50 -1.38 -11.50 22.26
C PRO A 50 -2.23 -10.23 22.44
N SER A 51 -1.74 -9.24 23.17
CA SER A 51 -2.44 -7.96 23.40
C SER A 51 -1.89 -6.80 22.57
N ASP A 52 -0.82 -7.02 21.80
CA ASP A 52 -0.21 -5.98 21.00
C ASP A 52 -1.06 -5.67 19.76
N PRO A 53 -1.08 -4.43 19.25
CA PRO A 53 -1.76 -4.14 18.02
C PRO A 53 -1.04 -4.80 16.83
N THR A 54 -1.80 -5.25 15.83
CA THR A 54 -1.25 -5.77 14.57
C THR A 54 -0.57 -4.69 13.74
N GLY A 55 -0.76 -3.43 14.09
CA GLY A 55 -0.07 -2.28 13.52
C GLY A 55 -0.46 -0.98 14.17
N VAL A 56 0.48 -0.05 14.13
CA VAL A 56 0.30 1.38 14.41
C VAL A 56 0.93 2.17 13.28
N ILE A 57 0.48 3.39 13.02
CA ILE A 57 0.98 4.18 11.89
C ILE A 57 1.71 5.42 12.40
N GLY A 58 2.99 5.50 12.05
CA GLY A 58 3.83 6.68 12.27
C GLY A 58 3.88 7.58 11.03
N VAL A 59 4.25 8.85 11.21
CA VAL A 59 4.49 9.81 10.14
C VAL A 59 5.85 10.49 10.33
N GLY A 60 6.57 10.73 9.23
CA GLY A 60 7.90 11.35 9.25
C GLY A 60 8.20 12.14 7.99
N GLU A 61 9.39 12.73 7.97
CA GLU A 61 9.90 13.50 6.83
C GLU A 61 11.37 13.21 6.53
N SER A 62 11.78 13.44 5.29
CA SER A 62 13.15 13.27 4.81
C SER A 62 13.50 14.31 3.76
N SER A 63 14.79 14.61 3.61
CA SER A 63 15.33 15.42 2.52
C SER A 63 15.77 14.58 1.32
N ASP A 64 16.08 13.30 1.51
CA ASP A 64 16.66 12.40 0.50
C ASP A 64 15.75 11.20 0.12
N GLY A 65 14.63 11.01 0.87
CA GLY A 65 13.74 9.89 0.67
C GLY A 65 14.30 8.54 1.15
N LEU A 66 15.39 8.54 1.90
CA LEU A 66 16.05 7.32 2.41
C LEU A 66 16.12 7.27 3.94
N THR A 67 16.40 8.40 4.57
CA THR A 67 16.46 8.50 6.03
C THR A 67 15.36 9.44 6.51
N PHE A 68 14.40 8.90 7.27
CA PHE A 68 13.24 9.65 7.74
C PHE A 68 13.32 9.96 9.23
N THR A 69 13.09 11.22 9.59
CA THR A 69 12.89 11.66 10.98
C THR A 69 11.40 11.59 11.29
N MET A 70 11.04 10.73 12.24
CA MET A 70 9.65 10.51 12.62
C MET A 70 9.14 11.57 13.58
N GLN A 71 7.84 11.89 13.50
CA GLN A 71 7.17 12.69 14.52
C GLN A 71 7.14 11.91 15.85
N PRO A 72 7.21 12.61 17.00
CA PRO A 72 7.26 11.95 18.32
C PRO A 72 5.94 11.26 18.71
N LYS A 73 4.86 11.55 18.01
CA LYS A 73 3.55 10.92 18.21
C LYS A 73 3.16 10.10 16.99
N LEU A 74 2.55 8.95 17.24
CA LEU A 74 1.92 8.14 16.21
C LEU A 74 0.79 8.93 15.54
N ALA A 75 0.62 8.75 14.24
CA ALA A 75 -0.40 9.44 13.44
C ALA A 75 -1.78 8.78 13.58
N ILE A 76 -1.80 7.43 13.58
CA ILE A 76 -3.03 6.64 13.74
C ILE A 76 -2.71 5.46 14.66
N THR A 77 -3.55 5.29 15.70
CA THR A 77 -3.46 4.21 16.69
C THR A 77 -4.78 3.46 16.79
N PRO A 78 -4.80 2.20 17.26
CA PRO A 78 -6.01 1.42 17.43
C PRO A 78 -7.07 2.10 18.29
N GLY A 79 -8.34 1.79 18.05
CA GLY A 79 -9.50 2.31 18.77
C GLY A 79 -9.78 3.81 18.57
N PRO A 80 -10.86 4.34 19.13
CA PRO A 80 -11.86 3.62 19.92
C PRO A 80 -12.90 2.81 19.10
N ASP A 81 -12.85 2.84 17.76
CA ASP A 81 -13.75 2.05 16.91
C ASP A 81 -13.42 0.55 17.04
N ALA A 82 -14.45 -0.29 17.13
CA ALA A 82 -14.28 -1.75 17.22
C ALA A 82 -13.65 -2.34 15.96
N LEU A 83 -13.79 -1.69 14.81
CA LEU A 83 -13.26 -2.14 13.52
C LEU A 83 -11.74 -1.94 13.39
N ASP A 84 -11.12 -1.14 14.25
CA ASP A 84 -9.67 -0.95 14.27
C ASP A 84 -9.04 -1.10 15.66
N ALA A 85 -9.77 -1.70 16.60
CA ALA A 85 -9.29 -1.90 17.96
C ALA A 85 -8.14 -2.89 18.07
N GLY A 86 -7.97 -3.79 17.10
CA GLY A 86 -6.87 -4.75 17.01
C GLY A 86 -5.64 -4.24 16.27
N GLY A 87 -5.76 -3.17 15.46
CA GLY A 87 -4.65 -2.60 14.72
C GLY A 87 -5.04 -1.61 13.64
N CYS A 88 -4.07 -0.79 13.24
CA CYS A 88 -4.14 0.12 12.09
C CYS A 88 -3.00 -0.18 11.15
N GLU A 89 -3.31 -0.56 9.89
CA GLU A 89 -2.37 -1.10 8.91
C GLU A 89 -2.43 -0.33 7.58
N ASP A 90 -1.42 -0.50 6.75
CA ASP A 90 -1.38 -0.22 5.32
C ASP A 90 -1.90 1.17 4.91
N PRO A 91 -1.24 2.26 5.37
CA PRO A 91 -1.70 3.61 5.11
C PRO A 91 -1.51 4.00 3.65
N THR A 92 -2.53 4.62 3.06
CA THR A 92 -2.48 5.28 1.75
C THR A 92 -2.90 6.73 1.89
N VAL A 93 -2.09 7.64 1.39
CA VAL A 93 -2.29 9.09 1.54
C VAL A 93 -2.78 9.71 0.24
N ILE A 94 -3.88 10.44 0.32
CA ILE A 94 -4.33 11.37 -0.73
C ILE A 94 -4.30 12.77 -0.12
N HIS A 95 -3.69 13.71 -0.84
CA HIS A 95 -3.70 15.12 -0.46
C HIS A 95 -4.35 15.94 -1.56
N THR A 96 -5.34 16.75 -1.19
CA THR A 96 -6.01 17.69 -2.09
C THR A 96 -6.14 19.06 -1.41
N ASP A 97 -6.20 20.12 -2.21
CA ASP A 97 -6.36 21.49 -1.69
C ASP A 97 -7.68 21.65 -0.94
N SER A 98 -8.74 20.98 -1.39
CA SER A 98 -10.07 21.06 -0.80
C SER A 98 -10.18 20.28 0.51
N ASP A 99 -9.68 19.04 0.55
CA ASP A 99 -9.87 18.10 1.66
C ASP A 99 -8.74 18.11 2.68
N GLY A 100 -7.55 18.57 2.28
CA GLY A 100 -6.31 18.34 3.01
C GLY A 100 -5.87 16.89 2.85
N TYR A 101 -5.47 16.24 3.93
CA TYR A 101 -5.04 14.84 3.94
C TYR A 101 -6.22 13.91 4.16
N LEU A 102 -6.31 12.90 3.31
CA LEU A 102 -7.17 11.74 3.43
C LEU A 102 -6.26 10.52 3.57
N ILE A 103 -6.39 9.81 4.68
CA ILE A 103 -5.59 8.61 4.95
C ILE A 103 -6.52 7.42 4.95
N TYR A 104 -6.43 6.62 3.91
CA TYR A 104 -7.04 5.31 3.87
C TYR A 104 -6.14 4.33 4.61
N TYR A 105 -6.70 3.51 5.47
CA TYR A 105 -5.95 2.51 6.21
C TYR A 105 -6.81 1.28 6.47
N THR A 106 -6.16 0.15 6.68
CA THR A 106 -6.82 -1.06 7.14
C THR A 106 -7.03 -0.98 8.64
N GLY A 107 -8.27 -0.97 9.10
CA GLY A 107 -8.61 -1.22 10.49
C GLY A 107 -8.77 -2.70 10.71
N VAL A 108 -8.15 -3.24 11.76
CA VAL A 108 -8.27 -4.65 12.17
C VAL A 108 -9.10 -4.73 13.44
N ASP A 109 -10.08 -5.62 13.47
CA ASP A 109 -10.96 -5.77 14.62
C ASP A 109 -10.22 -6.31 15.87
N ALA A 110 -10.85 -6.20 17.04
CA ALA A 110 -10.24 -6.62 18.30
C ALA A 110 -9.90 -8.12 18.35
N ALA A 111 -10.60 -8.95 17.58
CA ALA A 111 -10.33 -10.39 17.45
C ALA A 111 -9.18 -10.68 16.48
N ARG A 112 -8.68 -9.68 15.75
CA ARG A 112 -7.68 -9.78 14.67
C ARG A 112 -8.11 -10.73 13.55
N ALA A 113 -9.40 -10.85 13.33
CA ALA A 113 -9.99 -11.79 12.38
C ALA A 113 -10.39 -11.11 11.06
N GLN A 114 -10.70 -9.81 11.08
CA GLN A 114 -11.23 -9.10 9.93
C GLN A 114 -10.58 -7.72 9.76
N GLY A 115 -10.21 -7.43 8.52
CA GLY A 115 -9.82 -6.11 8.06
C GLY A 115 -11.02 -5.36 7.45
N ALA A 116 -11.05 -4.04 7.66
CA ALA A 116 -12.00 -3.13 7.05
C ALA A 116 -11.29 -1.85 6.59
N MET A 117 -11.71 -1.28 5.46
CA MET A 117 -11.16 -0.03 4.95
C MET A 117 -11.70 1.15 5.75
N MET A 118 -10.82 1.85 6.42
CA MET A 118 -11.11 3.02 7.25
C MET A 118 -10.55 4.29 6.64
N LEU A 119 -11.09 5.44 7.04
CA LEU A 119 -10.63 6.77 6.64
C LEU A 119 -10.31 7.62 7.87
N ALA A 120 -9.13 8.22 7.88
CA ALA A 120 -8.80 9.36 8.74
C ALA A 120 -8.53 10.61 7.87
N ALA A 121 -8.82 11.81 8.38
CA ALA A 121 -8.63 13.04 7.62
C ALA A 121 -8.21 14.20 8.50
N GLY A 122 -7.53 15.21 7.92
CA GLY A 122 -7.13 16.43 8.59
C GLY A 122 -6.46 17.44 7.67
N ARG A 123 -6.45 18.71 8.08
CA ARG A 123 -5.73 19.77 7.35
C ARG A 123 -4.21 19.67 7.50
N LYS A 124 -3.76 18.99 8.54
CA LYS A 124 -2.33 18.74 8.80
C LYS A 124 -2.13 17.25 9.00
N ILE A 125 -1.10 16.70 8.40
CA ILE A 125 -0.74 15.28 8.52
C ILE A 125 -0.45 14.86 9.98
N THR A 126 -0.07 15.80 10.83
CA THR A 126 0.18 15.60 12.27
C THR A 126 -1.06 15.75 13.15
N SER A 127 -2.22 16.04 12.55
CA SER A 127 -3.49 16.23 13.27
C SER A 127 -4.64 15.64 12.45
N LEU A 128 -4.71 14.31 12.48
CA LEU A 128 -5.71 13.53 11.80
C LEU A 128 -6.84 13.13 12.77
N ALA A 129 -8.07 13.09 12.26
CA ALA A 129 -9.21 12.55 12.97
C ALA A 129 -9.76 11.36 12.20
N LYS A 130 -10.00 10.26 12.88
CA LYS A 130 -10.72 9.12 12.31
C LYS A 130 -12.13 9.54 11.92
N GLN A 131 -12.58 9.14 10.74
CA GLN A 131 -13.82 9.64 10.15
C GLN A 131 -14.89 8.55 10.09
N ALA A 132 -14.67 7.53 9.28
CA ALA A 132 -15.69 6.54 8.96
C ALA A 132 -15.12 5.25 8.40
N LEU A 133 -15.93 4.21 8.46
CA LEU A 133 -15.83 3.03 7.62
C LEU A 133 -16.06 3.41 6.15
N VAL A 134 -15.13 3.02 5.28
CA VAL A 134 -15.20 3.26 3.83
C VAL A 134 -15.78 2.05 3.11
N LEU A 135 -15.21 0.88 3.39
CA LEU A 135 -15.58 -0.37 2.75
C LEU A 135 -15.37 -1.53 3.72
N LYS A 136 -16.35 -2.41 3.78
CA LYS A 136 -16.32 -3.66 4.53
C LYS A 136 -16.64 -4.82 3.59
N ALA A 137 -16.03 -5.97 3.82
CA ALA A 137 -16.31 -7.16 3.05
C ALA A 137 -17.80 -7.55 3.13
N PRO A 138 -18.40 -7.96 2.01
CA PRO A 138 -19.72 -8.55 2.03
C PRO A 138 -19.70 -9.92 2.76
N PRO A 139 -20.86 -10.45 3.15
CA PRO A 139 -20.93 -11.78 3.75
C PRO A 139 -20.32 -12.86 2.85
N GLY A 140 -19.43 -13.68 3.42
CA GLY A 140 -18.73 -14.74 2.69
C GLY A 140 -17.37 -14.34 2.10
N GLU A 141 -17.05 -13.04 2.09
CA GLU A 141 -15.74 -12.51 1.77
C GLU A 141 -15.09 -11.91 3.03
N GLY A 142 -13.79 -11.61 3.00
CA GLY A 142 -13.11 -11.08 4.17
C GLY A 142 -11.98 -10.11 3.85
N ASN A 143 -11.40 -9.54 4.91
CA ASN A 143 -10.13 -8.83 4.90
C ASN A 143 -9.99 -7.75 3.83
N ILE A 144 -10.87 -6.74 3.83
CA ILE A 144 -10.66 -5.55 2.99
C ILE A 144 -9.41 -4.80 3.48
N LYS A 145 -8.38 -4.75 2.64
CA LYS A 145 -7.07 -4.18 2.95
C LYS A 145 -6.50 -3.38 1.78
N GLU A 146 -5.32 -2.78 1.97
CA GLU A 146 -4.42 -2.30 0.92
C GLU A 146 -5.09 -1.35 -0.09
N ALA A 147 -5.51 -0.18 0.36
CA ALA A 147 -6.12 0.81 -0.51
C ALA A 147 -5.13 1.39 -1.53
N THR A 148 -5.56 1.52 -2.78
CA THR A 148 -4.89 2.34 -3.79
C THR A 148 -5.91 3.20 -4.52
N LEU A 149 -5.69 4.51 -4.54
CA LEU A 149 -6.61 5.45 -5.17
C LEU A 149 -5.98 6.08 -6.42
N ALA A 150 -6.79 6.21 -7.46
CA ALA A 150 -6.38 6.86 -8.71
C ALA A 150 -7.50 7.73 -9.27
N PRO A 151 -7.20 8.99 -9.66
CA PRO A 151 -8.13 9.83 -10.40
C PRO A 151 -8.21 9.38 -11.85
N THR A 152 -9.37 9.59 -12.49
CA THR A 152 -9.51 9.45 -13.95
C THR A 152 -9.52 10.81 -14.64
N PRO A 153 -9.26 10.87 -15.94
CA PRO A 153 -9.36 12.13 -16.70
C PRO A 153 -10.77 12.77 -16.68
N ARG A 154 -11.78 12.00 -16.27
CA ARG A 154 -13.17 12.48 -16.13
C ARG A 154 -13.45 13.13 -14.77
N GLY A 155 -12.47 13.13 -13.85
CA GLY A 155 -12.60 13.69 -12.52
C GLY A 155 -13.24 12.74 -11.49
N ASP A 156 -13.67 11.56 -11.89
CA ASP A 156 -14.07 10.50 -10.94
C ASP A 156 -12.84 9.68 -10.48
N TRP A 157 -13.01 8.87 -9.46
CA TRP A 157 -11.94 8.14 -8.80
C TRP A 157 -12.15 6.64 -8.86
N ARG A 158 -11.04 5.91 -8.78
CA ARG A 158 -10.99 4.46 -8.56
C ARG A 158 -10.32 4.19 -7.21
N LEU A 159 -10.94 3.32 -6.44
CA LEU A 159 -10.39 2.70 -5.25
C LEU A 159 -10.15 1.23 -5.57
N PHE A 160 -8.90 0.83 -5.61
CA PHE A 160 -8.49 -0.56 -5.65
C PHE A 160 -8.24 -1.03 -4.23
N TYR A 161 -8.58 -2.27 -3.93
CA TYR A 161 -8.43 -2.84 -2.60
C TYR A 161 -8.18 -4.35 -2.68
N GLU A 162 -7.49 -4.88 -1.67
CA GLU A 162 -7.41 -6.32 -1.47
C GLU A 162 -8.66 -6.81 -0.74
N TYR A 163 -9.15 -7.99 -1.10
CA TYR A 163 -10.16 -8.72 -0.36
C TYR A 163 -9.86 -10.21 -0.36
N ALA A 164 -10.36 -10.95 0.63
CA ALA A 164 -10.20 -12.40 0.72
C ALA A 164 -11.43 -13.11 0.18
N ALA A 165 -11.22 -14.02 -0.76
CA ALA A 165 -12.22 -14.95 -1.29
C ALA A 165 -11.55 -16.27 -1.68
N ASP A 166 -12.21 -17.39 -1.48
CA ASP A 166 -11.74 -18.73 -1.86
C ASP A 166 -10.33 -19.03 -1.33
N GLU A 167 -10.08 -18.73 -0.05
CA GLU A 167 -8.81 -18.92 0.66
C GLU A 167 -7.62 -18.15 0.05
N ALA A 168 -7.89 -17.12 -0.76
CA ALA A 168 -6.86 -16.34 -1.41
C ALA A 168 -7.20 -14.84 -1.40
N SER A 169 -6.16 -14.01 -1.57
CA SER A 169 -6.31 -12.58 -1.80
C SER A 169 -6.66 -12.28 -3.25
N ARG A 170 -7.54 -11.32 -3.47
CA ARG A 170 -7.98 -10.81 -4.77
C ARG A 170 -7.93 -9.29 -4.77
N ILE A 171 -7.90 -8.68 -5.96
CA ILE A 171 -7.97 -7.22 -6.10
C ILE A 171 -9.36 -6.85 -6.59
N GLY A 172 -10.09 -6.14 -5.76
CA GLY A 172 -11.35 -5.50 -6.11
C GLY A 172 -11.14 -4.05 -6.57
N MET A 173 -12.17 -3.50 -7.21
CA MET A 173 -12.21 -2.10 -7.62
C MET A 173 -13.55 -1.48 -7.29
N ALA A 174 -13.55 -0.22 -6.83
CA ALA A 174 -14.75 0.60 -6.67
C ALA A 174 -14.59 1.94 -7.38
N ARG A 175 -15.71 2.53 -7.78
CA ARG A 175 -15.78 3.86 -8.40
C ARG A 175 -16.42 4.85 -7.44
N GLY A 176 -15.87 6.07 -7.36
CA GLY A 176 -16.45 7.19 -6.61
C GLY A 176 -16.34 8.52 -7.34
N PRO A 177 -17.24 9.48 -7.08
CA PRO A 177 -17.19 10.81 -7.69
C PRO A 177 -16.08 11.68 -7.10
N THR A 178 -15.62 11.39 -5.91
CA THR A 178 -14.57 12.12 -5.18
C THR A 178 -13.61 11.14 -4.52
N PRO A 179 -12.42 11.58 -4.04
CA PRO A 179 -11.54 10.71 -3.27
C PRO A 179 -12.09 10.33 -1.87
N ARG A 180 -13.28 10.79 -1.50
CA ARG A 180 -14.02 10.38 -0.31
C ARG A 180 -15.14 9.36 -0.61
N GLY A 181 -15.36 9.05 -1.85
CA GLY A 181 -16.53 8.30 -2.30
C GLY A 181 -17.76 9.19 -2.50
N PRO A 182 -19.00 8.68 -2.34
CA PRO A 182 -19.30 7.31 -1.98
C PRO A 182 -18.81 6.30 -3.03
N TRP A 183 -18.44 5.10 -2.58
CA TRP A 183 -17.84 4.07 -3.40
C TRP A 183 -18.89 3.06 -3.88
N THR A 184 -18.85 2.75 -5.18
CA THR A 184 -19.68 1.70 -5.79
C THR A 184 -18.77 0.61 -6.34
N VAL A 185 -18.86 -0.58 -5.76
CA VAL A 185 -18.08 -1.75 -6.17
C VAL A 185 -18.32 -2.06 -7.64
N GLN A 186 -17.24 -2.36 -8.34
CA GLN A 186 -17.18 -2.72 -9.74
C GLN A 186 -16.69 -4.17 -9.88
N ARG A 187 -16.64 -4.67 -11.10
CA ARG A 187 -15.98 -5.93 -11.41
C ARG A 187 -14.48 -5.80 -11.13
N ASP A 188 -13.85 -6.89 -10.71
CA ASP A 188 -12.41 -6.97 -10.51
C ASP A 188 -11.63 -6.51 -11.76
N PRO A 189 -10.59 -5.69 -11.58
CA PRO A 189 -9.87 -5.10 -12.70
C PRO A 189 -9.05 -6.12 -13.48
N PHE A 190 -8.56 -7.17 -12.82
CA PHE A 190 -7.86 -8.30 -13.41
C PHE A 190 -7.83 -9.48 -12.42
N GLY A 191 -7.53 -10.68 -12.93
CA GLY A 191 -7.42 -11.91 -12.15
C GLY A 191 -5.99 -12.47 -12.10
N ILE A 192 -5.85 -13.60 -11.43
CA ILE A 192 -4.64 -14.43 -11.41
C ILE A 192 -4.30 -14.96 -12.81
N ARG A 193 -3.08 -15.49 -12.98
CA ARG A 193 -2.63 -16.22 -14.18
C ARG A 193 -2.22 -17.63 -13.76
N GLU A 194 -2.89 -18.65 -14.26
CA GLU A 194 -2.77 -20.04 -13.81
C GLU A 194 -1.33 -20.57 -13.83
N ASP A 195 -0.59 -20.32 -14.92
CA ASP A 195 0.79 -20.80 -15.12
C ASP A 195 1.83 -19.71 -14.83
N SER A 196 1.67 -18.95 -13.73
CA SER A 196 2.53 -17.81 -13.42
C SER A 196 2.85 -17.73 -11.92
N TRP A 197 3.79 -16.83 -11.60
CA TRP A 197 4.22 -16.53 -10.23
C TRP A 197 3.13 -15.86 -9.37
N ASP A 198 2.06 -15.35 -9.98
CA ASP A 198 0.93 -14.66 -9.39
C ASP A 198 -0.38 -15.47 -9.59
N ASN A 199 -0.28 -16.78 -9.44
CA ASN A 199 -1.35 -17.72 -9.74
C ASN A 199 -2.28 -18.03 -8.57
N TRP A 200 -2.05 -17.44 -7.39
CA TRP A 200 -2.90 -17.72 -6.22
C TRP A 200 -3.36 -16.45 -5.50
N HIS A 201 -2.45 -15.61 -5.04
CA HIS A 201 -2.78 -14.37 -4.35
C HIS A 201 -2.49 -13.15 -5.22
N LEU A 202 -3.36 -12.15 -5.11
CA LEU A 202 -3.16 -10.82 -5.65
C LEU A 202 -3.49 -9.78 -4.59
N SER A 203 -2.63 -8.77 -4.43
CA SER A 203 -2.89 -7.59 -3.62
C SER A 203 -2.55 -6.33 -4.38
N THR A 204 -3.21 -5.24 -4.04
CA THR A 204 -2.93 -3.93 -4.64
C THR A 204 -1.50 -3.50 -4.33
N GLY A 205 -1.04 -2.58 -5.12
CA GLY A 205 0.19 -1.84 -4.90
C GLY A 205 0.02 -0.44 -5.44
N PRO A 206 1.05 0.40 -5.36
CA PRO A 206 0.95 1.80 -5.70
C PRO A 206 0.66 2.01 -7.18
N MET A 207 -0.18 3.02 -7.47
CA MET A 207 -0.49 3.49 -8.81
C MET A 207 0.39 4.69 -9.15
N MET A 208 1.10 4.63 -10.28
CA MET A 208 1.81 5.76 -10.86
C MET A 208 1.07 6.27 -12.10
N MET A 209 0.64 7.52 -12.04
CA MET A 209 0.13 8.25 -13.20
C MET A 209 1.33 8.79 -13.98
N ILE A 210 1.43 8.47 -15.27
CA ILE A 210 2.54 8.85 -16.15
C ILE A 210 2.02 9.75 -17.26
N ASP A 211 2.54 10.96 -17.38
CA ASP A 211 2.11 11.91 -18.40
C ASP A 211 2.30 11.33 -19.82
N GLY A 212 1.24 11.36 -20.59
CA GLY A 212 1.25 10.87 -21.97
C GLY A 212 1.37 9.34 -22.13
N ALA A 213 1.19 8.57 -21.02
CA ALA A 213 1.24 7.12 -21.05
C ALA A 213 0.14 6.50 -20.17
N ASP A 214 -0.05 5.20 -20.33
CA ASP A 214 -0.95 4.44 -19.51
C ASP A 214 -0.47 4.40 -18.05
N PRO A 215 -1.36 4.58 -17.06
CA PRO A 215 -1.03 4.44 -15.65
C PRO A 215 -0.55 3.02 -15.34
N VAL A 216 0.42 2.90 -14.44
CA VAL A 216 0.97 1.61 -14.00
C VAL A 216 0.69 1.38 -12.51
N MET A 217 0.22 0.18 -12.17
CA MET A 217 0.21 -0.34 -10.81
C MET A 217 1.37 -1.31 -10.63
N PHE A 218 2.14 -1.13 -9.56
CA PHE A 218 3.11 -2.13 -9.10
C PHE A 218 2.42 -3.03 -8.08
N TYR A 219 1.70 -4.04 -8.58
CA TYR A 219 0.89 -4.94 -7.76
C TYR A 219 1.72 -6.03 -7.09
N ASN A 220 1.16 -6.60 -6.05
CA ASN A 220 1.75 -7.70 -5.30
C ASN A 220 1.02 -9.00 -5.67
N GLY A 221 1.78 -10.05 -5.90
CA GLY A 221 1.25 -11.36 -6.26
C GLY A 221 2.05 -12.49 -5.64
N ALA A 222 1.40 -13.63 -5.42
CA ALA A 222 2.04 -14.81 -4.87
C ALA A 222 1.47 -16.11 -5.41
N THR A 223 2.28 -17.15 -5.30
CA THR A 223 1.87 -18.54 -5.46
C THR A 223 1.21 -19.05 -4.17
N HIS A 224 0.66 -20.23 -4.18
CA HIS A 224 -0.04 -20.85 -3.04
C HIS A 224 0.83 -20.96 -1.76
N ASP A 225 2.16 -21.05 -1.92
CA ASP A 225 3.11 -21.05 -0.81
C ASP A 225 3.35 -19.65 -0.19
N ALA A 226 2.56 -18.67 -0.59
CA ALA A 226 2.58 -17.29 -0.11
C ALA A 226 3.95 -16.59 -0.26
N ARG A 227 4.74 -16.97 -1.29
CA ARG A 227 5.93 -16.23 -1.68
C ARG A 227 5.56 -15.00 -2.49
N TRP A 228 5.46 -13.85 -1.82
CA TRP A 228 5.03 -12.60 -2.42
C TRP A 228 6.13 -11.92 -3.23
N ARG A 229 5.75 -11.45 -4.41
CA ARG A 229 6.61 -10.76 -5.37
C ARG A 229 5.90 -9.52 -5.90
N ILE A 230 6.67 -8.57 -6.40
CA ILE A 230 6.12 -7.34 -6.99
C ILE A 230 6.17 -7.48 -8.51
N GLY A 231 5.04 -7.25 -9.16
CA GLY A 231 4.93 -7.14 -10.61
C GLY A 231 4.43 -5.77 -11.05
N TRP A 232 4.17 -5.63 -12.33
CA TRP A 232 3.56 -4.42 -12.88
C TRP A 232 2.44 -4.73 -13.86
N ILE A 233 1.46 -3.84 -13.90
CA ILE A 233 0.31 -3.91 -14.79
C ILE A 233 -0.09 -2.48 -15.20
N THR A 234 -0.39 -2.26 -16.49
CA THR A 234 -0.86 -0.98 -17.00
C THR A 234 -2.33 -1.04 -17.38
N PHE A 235 -3.00 0.08 -17.23
CA PHE A 235 -4.41 0.24 -17.55
C PHE A 235 -4.60 1.39 -18.57
N ASP A 236 -5.72 1.38 -19.28
CA ASP A 236 -6.16 2.59 -19.94
C ASP A 236 -6.46 3.70 -18.90
N PRO A 237 -6.44 4.99 -19.27
CA PRO A 237 -6.59 6.10 -18.31
C PRO A 237 -7.91 6.12 -17.52
N THR A 238 -8.92 5.35 -17.95
CA THR A 238 -10.21 5.22 -17.23
C THR A 238 -10.29 3.98 -16.35
N PHE A 239 -9.25 3.13 -16.36
CA PHE A 239 -9.17 1.85 -15.65
C PHE A 239 -10.25 0.85 -16.07
N SER A 240 -10.68 0.93 -17.34
CA SER A 240 -11.71 0.03 -17.89
C SER A 240 -11.13 -1.26 -18.44
N ARG A 241 -9.83 -1.28 -18.76
CA ARG A 241 -9.12 -2.45 -19.28
C ARG A 241 -7.63 -2.42 -18.95
N VAL A 242 -7.05 -3.59 -18.85
CA VAL A 242 -5.59 -3.80 -18.80
C VAL A 242 -5.00 -3.56 -20.20
N THR A 243 -3.90 -2.82 -20.28
CA THR A 243 -3.18 -2.54 -21.54
C THR A 243 -1.83 -3.27 -21.63
N GLY A 244 -1.27 -3.68 -20.48
CA GLY A 244 -0.06 -4.49 -20.40
C GLY A 244 0.12 -5.10 -19.03
N ARG A 245 0.84 -6.23 -18.94
CA ARG A 245 1.19 -6.88 -17.67
C ARG A 245 2.53 -7.60 -17.82
N GLY A 246 3.45 -7.37 -16.89
CA GLY A 246 4.75 -8.06 -16.88
C GLY A 246 4.58 -9.58 -16.73
N LEU A 247 5.29 -10.35 -17.55
CA LEU A 247 5.28 -11.81 -17.45
C LEU A 247 6.05 -12.27 -16.22
N GLU A 248 7.21 -11.65 -15.99
CA GLU A 248 8.07 -11.94 -14.84
C GLU A 248 7.85 -10.92 -13.73
N PRO A 249 8.11 -11.29 -12.46
CA PRO A 249 8.08 -10.33 -11.36
C PRO A 249 9.19 -9.29 -11.53
N LEU A 250 8.90 -8.04 -11.18
CA LEU A 250 9.86 -6.94 -11.15
C LEU A 250 10.85 -7.09 -9.97
N LEU A 251 10.33 -7.53 -8.82
CA LEU A 251 11.08 -7.74 -7.58
C LEU A 251 10.69 -9.08 -6.95
N VAL A 252 11.70 -9.81 -6.52
CA VAL A 252 11.57 -11.09 -5.83
C VAL A 252 12.26 -10.96 -4.46
N PRO A 253 11.65 -11.39 -3.37
CA PRO A 253 12.31 -11.39 -2.07
C PRO A 253 13.55 -12.28 -2.10
N PRO A 254 14.64 -11.93 -1.40
CA PRO A 254 15.75 -12.86 -1.23
C PRO A 254 15.26 -14.12 -0.52
N PRO A 255 15.97 -15.26 -0.64
CA PRO A 255 15.66 -16.43 0.16
C PRO A 255 15.66 -16.08 1.64
N ALA A 256 14.61 -16.46 2.36
CA ALA A 256 14.54 -16.23 3.79
C ALA A 256 15.73 -16.88 4.50
N LYS A 257 16.48 -16.08 5.26
CA LYS A 257 17.62 -16.56 6.07
C LYS A 257 17.15 -17.26 7.32
N ASP A 258 16.02 -16.82 7.85
CA ASP A 258 15.31 -17.38 8.99
C ASP A 258 13.92 -17.84 8.55
N ARG A 259 13.54 -19.07 8.88
CA ARG A 259 12.22 -19.61 8.54
C ARG A 259 11.07 -18.97 9.33
N ALA A 260 11.37 -18.19 10.35
CA ALA A 260 10.40 -17.34 11.02
C ALA A 260 10.10 -16.04 10.22
N ALA A 261 10.96 -15.67 9.25
CA ALA A 261 10.74 -14.52 8.39
C ALA A 261 9.74 -14.85 7.27
N THR A 262 8.88 -13.88 6.94
CA THR A 262 7.93 -13.99 5.84
C THR A 262 8.67 -13.85 4.50
N ASP A 263 8.40 -14.74 3.56
CA ASP A 263 9.01 -14.72 2.21
C ASP A 263 8.25 -13.72 1.31
N ILE A 264 8.44 -12.42 1.57
CA ILE A 264 7.66 -11.34 0.98
C ILE A 264 8.51 -10.16 0.53
N ALA A 265 8.21 -9.65 -0.68
CA ALA A 265 8.49 -8.30 -1.13
C ALA A 265 7.15 -7.64 -1.49
N PHE A 266 6.82 -6.51 -0.86
CA PHE A 266 5.49 -5.91 -0.94
C PHE A 266 5.56 -4.41 -1.22
N ALA A 267 5.04 -3.99 -2.38
CA ALA A 267 5.03 -2.61 -2.85
C ALA A 267 3.97 -1.78 -2.13
N ALA A 268 4.31 -0.57 -1.71
CA ALA A 268 3.41 0.29 -0.95
C ALA A 268 3.22 1.70 -1.53
N SER A 269 4.25 2.31 -2.11
CA SER A 269 4.13 3.66 -2.70
C SER A 269 5.12 3.91 -3.83
N THR A 270 4.83 4.91 -4.65
CA THR A 270 5.71 5.39 -5.73
C THR A 270 5.87 6.89 -5.68
N VAL A 271 7.07 7.37 -6.02
CA VAL A 271 7.39 8.80 -6.16
C VAL A 271 8.13 9.01 -7.49
N PRO A 272 7.78 10.02 -8.32
CA PRO A 272 8.54 10.38 -9.50
C PRO A 272 9.97 10.85 -9.14
N GLU A 273 10.99 10.33 -9.82
CA GLU A 273 12.42 10.67 -9.64
C GLU A 273 13.09 10.95 -10.99
N GLY A 274 12.79 12.11 -11.57
CA GLY A 274 13.24 12.47 -12.91
C GLY A 274 12.61 11.52 -13.95
N ASP A 275 13.44 10.74 -14.65
CA ASP A 275 13.04 9.74 -15.63
C ASP A 275 12.83 8.34 -15.03
N ARG A 276 12.92 8.23 -13.70
CA ARG A 276 12.74 6.99 -12.93
C ARG A 276 11.55 7.10 -11.97
N ILE A 277 11.18 5.98 -11.43
CA ILE A 277 10.16 5.83 -10.41
C ILE A 277 10.84 5.29 -9.16
N ALA A 278 10.77 6.01 -8.06
CA ALA A 278 11.15 5.51 -6.76
C ALA A 278 9.98 4.66 -6.23
N LEU A 279 10.15 3.35 -6.21
CA LEU A 279 9.20 2.37 -5.68
C LEU A 279 9.62 2.00 -4.25
N TYR A 280 8.78 2.35 -3.28
CA TYR A 280 8.99 1.99 -1.88
C TYR A 280 8.23 0.70 -1.55
N PHE A 281 8.90 -0.19 -0.85
CA PHE A 281 8.39 -1.52 -0.53
C PHE A 281 8.97 -2.06 0.78
N SER A 282 8.36 -3.09 1.33
CA SER A 282 8.89 -3.84 2.45
C SER A 282 9.44 -5.20 2.00
N LEU A 283 10.43 -5.69 2.75
CA LEU A 283 10.94 -7.06 2.67
C LEU A 283 10.72 -7.75 4.01
N GLU A 284 10.35 -9.05 3.96
CA GLU A 284 10.20 -9.92 5.13
C GLU A 284 9.22 -9.36 6.19
N ASP A 285 8.34 -8.43 5.79
CA ASP A 285 7.47 -7.65 6.69
C ASP A 285 8.23 -6.97 7.86
N ARG A 286 9.46 -6.55 7.61
CA ARG A 286 10.37 -6.00 8.64
C ARG A 286 11.21 -4.84 8.18
N ILE A 287 11.57 -4.81 6.89
CA ILE A 287 12.64 -3.97 6.38
C ILE A 287 12.13 -3.12 5.23
N LEU A 288 12.35 -1.80 5.33
CA LEU A 288 11.95 -0.88 4.27
C LEU A 288 13.04 -0.75 3.20
N ARG A 289 12.63 -0.65 1.95
CA ARG A 289 13.49 -0.50 0.78
C ARG A 289 12.90 0.51 -0.21
N ARG A 290 13.78 1.08 -1.03
CA ARG A 290 13.44 1.86 -2.22
C ARG A 290 14.12 1.24 -3.44
N ALA A 291 13.36 0.92 -4.49
CA ALA A 291 13.89 0.58 -5.79
C ALA A 291 13.78 1.78 -6.75
N LEU A 292 14.83 2.10 -7.49
CA LEU A 292 14.75 3.00 -8.62
C LEU A 292 14.42 2.17 -9.86
N VAL A 293 13.25 2.43 -10.42
CA VAL A 293 12.69 1.69 -11.56
C VAL A 293 12.68 2.60 -12.78
N ARG A 294 13.25 2.15 -13.87
CA ARG A 294 13.18 2.82 -15.17
C ARG A 294 12.11 2.18 -16.05
N ARG A 295 11.31 3.04 -16.69
CA ARG A 295 10.37 2.63 -17.75
C ARG A 295 11.06 2.70 -19.11
N TYR A 296 10.92 1.64 -19.89
CA TYR A 296 11.31 1.59 -21.31
C TYR A 296 10.06 1.51 -22.18
N PRO A 297 10.02 2.22 -23.33
CA PRO A 297 8.89 2.23 -24.24
C PRO A 297 8.65 0.88 -24.94
#